data_5588a92ceaf7949d8151d0f848b457e0
#
_entry.id   5588a92ceaf7949d8151d0f848b457e0
#
_cell.length_a   1.000
_cell.length_b   1.000
_cell.length_c   1.000
_cell.angle_alpha   90.00
_cell.angle_beta   90.00
_cell.angle_gamma   90.00
#
_symmetry.space_group_name_H-M   'P 1'
#
loop_
_entity.id
_entity.type
_entity.pdbx_description
1 polymer ?
#
loop_
_entity_poly.entity_id
_entity_poly.type
_entity_poly.pdbx_seq_one_letter_code
_entity_poly.pdbx_strand_id
1 'polypeptide(L)'
;MLLPWRKGIVIRIEEEAEDTRRYWIEVPELESFDFKPGQFVTLDLPIHEKPNKRWRSYSIASWPDGTNVFELIIVLDKLGLGTNWIFKEVQVGSELTFRGALGVFTLPENLTDTNLFLICTGTGIAPFRSMIHHIMNHNIPHSNIYLIFGCRGQKCLLYHNELKQLETKDPLFHFIPT
;
A
#
# COMPACT_ATOMS: atom_id res chain seq x y z
N MET A 1 10.21 -21.22 4.68
CA MET A 1 9.67 -21.68 3.38
C MET A 1 9.41 -20.45 2.51
N LEU A 2 9.83 -20.42 1.26
CA LEU A 2 9.51 -19.31 0.35
C LEU A 2 8.04 -19.45 -0.07
N LEU A 3 7.26 -18.35 0.02
CA LEU A 3 5.89 -18.33 -0.48
C LEU A 3 5.87 -18.55 -2.00
N PRO A 4 4.84 -19.22 -2.54
CA PRO A 4 4.71 -19.44 -3.98
C PRO A 4 4.48 -18.11 -4.73
N TRP A 5 4.86 -18.08 -6.00
CA TRP A 5 4.45 -17.05 -6.93
C TRP A 5 2.98 -17.27 -7.32
N ARG A 6 2.21 -16.18 -7.37
CA ARG A 6 0.79 -16.14 -7.71
C ARG A 6 0.53 -15.23 -8.89
N LYS A 7 -0.63 -15.36 -9.48
CA LYS A 7 -1.16 -14.49 -10.52
C LYS A 7 -2.19 -13.54 -9.91
N GLY A 8 -2.04 -12.26 -10.19
CA GLY A 8 -3.01 -11.23 -9.85
C GLY A 8 -3.46 -10.50 -11.10
N ILE A 9 -4.72 -10.17 -11.18
CA ILE A 9 -5.31 -9.41 -12.28
C ILE A 9 -5.54 -7.97 -11.84
N VAL A 10 -5.05 -7.02 -12.61
CA VAL A 10 -5.32 -5.60 -12.36
C VAL A 10 -6.76 -5.30 -12.74
N ILE A 11 -7.60 -5.01 -11.78
CA ILE A 11 -9.04 -4.76 -12.01
C ILE A 11 -9.39 -3.28 -12.05
N ARG A 12 -8.51 -2.40 -11.54
CA ARG A 12 -8.72 -0.95 -11.49
C ARG A 12 -7.38 -0.22 -11.43
N ILE A 13 -7.30 0.93 -12.08
CA ILE A 13 -6.16 1.85 -12.02
C ILE A 13 -6.73 3.27 -11.86
N GLU A 14 -6.17 4.05 -10.95
CA GLU A 14 -6.52 5.46 -10.76
C GLU A 14 -5.26 6.32 -10.60
N GLU A 15 -5.30 7.53 -11.15
CA GLU A 15 -4.29 8.55 -10.85
C GLU A 15 -4.59 9.13 -9.45
N GLU A 16 -3.62 9.03 -8.54
CA GLU A 16 -3.76 9.58 -7.19
C GLU A 16 -3.13 10.99 -7.10
N ALA A 17 -1.98 11.16 -7.76
CA ALA A 17 -1.26 12.42 -7.86
C ALA A 17 -0.41 12.42 -9.12
N GLU A 18 0.28 13.53 -9.41
CA GLU A 18 1.22 13.61 -10.52
C GLU A 18 2.25 12.46 -10.44
N ASP A 19 2.43 11.73 -11.54
CA ASP A 19 3.32 10.57 -11.62
C ASP A 19 3.02 9.46 -10.57
N THR A 20 1.82 9.40 -9.99
CA THR A 20 1.47 8.39 -8.96
C THR A 20 0.13 7.74 -9.24
N ARG A 21 0.13 6.40 -9.31
CA ARG A 21 -1.07 5.60 -9.59
C ARG A 21 -1.36 4.61 -8.49
N ARG A 22 -2.66 4.33 -8.32
CA ARG A 22 -3.21 3.25 -7.50
C ARG A 22 -3.61 2.10 -8.41
N TYR A 23 -3.28 0.89 -7.99
CA TYR A 23 -3.57 -0.35 -8.71
C TYR A 23 -4.31 -1.31 -7.77
N TRP A 24 -5.52 -1.72 -8.13
CA TRP A 24 -6.23 -2.79 -7.42
C TRP A 24 -6.00 -4.10 -8.15
N ILE A 25 -5.56 -5.09 -7.42
CA ILE A 25 -5.12 -6.38 -7.94
C ILE A 25 -5.95 -7.47 -7.28
N GLU A 26 -6.75 -8.15 -8.07
CA GLU A 26 -7.51 -9.33 -7.67
C GLU A 26 -6.63 -10.58 -7.75
N VAL A 27 -6.78 -11.51 -6.82
CA VAL A 27 -6.12 -12.82 -6.81
C VAL A 27 -7.16 -13.91 -7.07
N PRO A 28 -7.44 -14.27 -8.34
CA PRO A 28 -8.61 -15.10 -8.68
C PRO A 28 -8.59 -16.51 -8.08
N GLU A 29 -7.41 -17.02 -7.73
CA GLU A 29 -7.26 -18.36 -7.12
C GLU A 29 -7.61 -18.40 -5.62
N LEU A 30 -7.88 -17.25 -4.99
CA LEU A 30 -8.18 -17.14 -3.56
C LEU A 30 -9.59 -16.59 -3.35
N GLU A 31 -10.24 -17.04 -2.28
CA GLU A 31 -11.47 -16.42 -1.78
C GLU A 31 -11.18 -15.14 -0.99
N SER A 32 -10.05 -15.12 -0.26
CA SER A 32 -9.55 -13.97 0.47
C SER A 32 -8.01 -13.89 0.38
N PHE A 33 -7.51 -12.68 0.22
CA PHE A 33 -6.07 -12.43 0.29
C PHE A 33 -5.73 -11.84 1.66
N ASP A 34 -5.46 -12.74 2.61
CA ASP A 34 -5.16 -12.35 3.98
C ASP A 34 -3.71 -11.87 4.14
N PHE A 35 -3.57 -10.76 4.85
CA PHE A 35 -2.27 -10.17 5.20
C PHE A 35 -2.37 -9.36 6.49
N LYS A 36 -1.23 -9.06 7.10
CA LYS A 36 -1.16 -8.12 8.22
C LYS A 36 -0.90 -6.71 7.70
N PRO A 37 -1.62 -5.67 8.17
CA PRO A 37 -1.34 -4.30 7.80
C PRO A 37 0.14 -3.93 7.98
N GLY A 38 0.73 -3.34 6.94
CA GLY A 38 2.16 -3.03 6.88
C GLY A 38 3.00 -4.02 6.07
N GLN A 39 2.46 -5.19 5.70
CA GLN A 39 3.12 -6.12 4.81
C GLN A 39 3.18 -5.63 3.36
N PHE A 40 4.02 -6.30 2.56
CA PHE A 40 4.27 -5.99 1.16
C PHE A 40 4.15 -7.22 0.26
N VAL A 41 4.04 -6.98 -1.02
CA VAL A 41 4.19 -8.00 -2.07
C VAL A 41 5.43 -7.72 -2.91
N THR A 42 6.01 -8.75 -3.51
CA THR A 42 7.09 -8.63 -4.48
C THR A 42 6.56 -9.00 -5.86
N LEU A 43 6.57 -8.06 -6.80
CA LEU A 43 6.25 -8.29 -8.20
C LEU A 43 7.45 -8.85 -8.95
N ASP A 44 7.22 -9.81 -9.85
CA ASP A 44 8.19 -10.31 -10.82
C ASP A 44 7.90 -9.66 -12.18
N LEU A 45 8.65 -8.60 -12.51
CA LEU A 45 8.44 -7.78 -13.70
C LEU A 45 9.36 -8.24 -14.85
N PRO A 46 8.90 -8.32 -16.11
CA PRO A 46 9.70 -8.77 -17.25
C PRO A 46 10.67 -7.70 -17.77
N ILE A 47 11.46 -7.10 -16.84
CA ILE A 47 12.37 -5.98 -17.12
C ILE A 47 13.83 -6.38 -17.21
N HIS A 48 14.15 -7.65 -16.99
CA HIS A 48 15.52 -8.16 -17.08
C HIS A 48 15.52 -9.69 -17.21
N GLU A 49 16.56 -10.28 -17.81
CA GLU A 49 16.68 -11.75 -17.95
C GLU A 49 16.93 -12.44 -16.60
N LYS A 50 17.77 -11.84 -15.73
CA LYS A 50 18.09 -12.42 -14.41
C LYS A 50 16.94 -12.20 -13.43
N PRO A 51 16.39 -13.27 -12.79
CA PRO A 51 15.22 -13.19 -11.91
C PRO A 51 15.37 -12.17 -10.77
N ASN A 52 16.52 -12.16 -10.08
CA ASN A 52 16.77 -11.25 -8.96
C ASN A 52 16.81 -9.75 -9.35
N LYS A 53 16.94 -9.43 -10.64
CA LYS A 53 16.90 -8.06 -11.16
C LYS A 53 15.49 -7.62 -11.60
N ARG A 54 14.54 -8.55 -11.64
CA ARG A 54 13.15 -8.31 -12.03
C ARG A 54 12.25 -7.94 -10.86
N TRP A 55 12.62 -8.34 -9.65
CA TRP A 55 11.77 -8.24 -8.47
C TRP A 55 11.70 -6.80 -7.95
N ARG A 56 10.47 -6.37 -7.67
CA ARG A 56 10.18 -5.06 -7.06
C ARG A 56 9.16 -5.26 -5.96
N SER A 57 9.47 -4.78 -4.77
CA SER A 57 8.60 -4.89 -3.59
C SER A 57 7.81 -3.60 -3.40
N TYR A 58 6.51 -3.76 -3.13
CA TYR A 58 5.58 -2.68 -2.87
C TYR A 58 4.75 -3.01 -1.64
N SER A 59 4.70 -2.08 -0.68
CA SER A 59 3.82 -2.19 0.47
C SER A 59 2.36 -2.19 0.03
N ILE A 60 1.54 -3.01 0.69
CA ILE A 60 0.10 -3.06 0.44
C ILE A 60 -0.53 -1.81 1.06
N ALA A 61 -1.28 -1.06 0.25
CA ALA A 61 -1.91 0.19 0.65
C ALA A 61 -3.36 0.01 1.14
N SER A 62 -4.03 -1.08 0.75
CA SER A 62 -5.32 -1.49 1.30
C SER A 62 -5.16 -2.16 2.67
N TRP A 63 -6.28 -2.42 3.33
CA TRP A 63 -6.35 -3.23 4.55
C TRP A 63 -6.97 -4.59 4.25
N PRO A 64 -6.78 -5.61 5.12
CA PRO A 64 -7.45 -6.88 4.97
C PRO A 64 -8.95 -6.71 5.26
N ASP A 65 -9.77 -6.84 4.22
CA ASP A 65 -11.22 -6.64 4.25
C ASP A 65 -12.02 -7.92 3.97
N GLY A 66 -11.33 -9.06 3.91
CA GLY A 66 -11.91 -10.37 3.63
C GLY A 66 -12.10 -10.64 2.12
N THR A 67 -11.73 -9.71 1.26
CA THR A 67 -11.75 -9.93 -0.20
C THR A 67 -10.43 -10.48 -0.71
N ASN A 68 -10.41 -10.91 -1.96
CA ASN A 68 -9.19 -11.36 -2.67
C ASN A 68 -8.50 -10.21 -3.43
N VAL A 69 -8.80 -8.95 -3.09
CA VAL A 69 -8.25 -7.76 -3.75
C VAL A 69 -7.32 -7.01 -2.81
N PHE A 70 -6.18 -6.58 -3.32
CA PHE A 70 -5.30 -5.67 -2.61
C PHE A 70 -4.91 -4.46 -3.48
N GLU A 71 -4.54 -3.37 -2.84
CA GLU A 71 -4.16 -2.11 -3.48
C GLU A 71 -2.66 -1.86 -3.34
N LEU A 72 -2.03 -1.44 -4.43
CA LEU A 72 -0.70 -0.86 -4.46
C LEU A 72 -0.77 0.60 -4.87
N ILE A 73 0.10 1.44 -4.29
CA ILE A 73 0.35 2.80 -4.76
C ILE A 73 1.78 2.91 -5.26
N ILE A 74 1.95 3.35 -6.50
CA ILE A 74 3.23 3.34 -7.19
C ILE A 74 3.50 4.70 -7.80
N VAL A 75 4.65 5.29 -7.48
CA VAL A 75 5.15 6.51 -8.11
C VAL A 75 6.07 6.17 -9.26
N LEU A 76 5.98 6.90 -10.37
CA LEU A 76 6.87 6.79 -11.51
C LEU A 76 8.25 7.36 -11.17
N ASP A 77 9.23 6.49 -11.06
CA ASP A 77 10.63 6.89 -11.15
C ASP A 77 11.05 6.89 -12.63
N LYS A 78 11.30 8.08 -13.18
CA LYS A 78 11.63 8.26 -14.60
C LYS A 78 12.89 7.51 -15.04
N LEU A 79 13.79 7.17 -14.10
CA LEU A 79 14.99 6.37 -14.34
C LEU A 79 14.83 4.90 -13.95
N GLY A 80 13.75 4.55 -13.26
CA GLY A 80 13.50 3.22 -12.74
C GLY A 80 12.89 2.29 -13.79
N LEU A 81 13.57 1.21 -14.14
CA LEU A 81 13.08 0.23 -15.14
C LEU A 81 11.71 -0.35 -14.77
N GLY A 82 11.49 -0.66 -13.47
CA GLY A 82 10.26 -1.30 -13.01
C GLY A 82 9.05 -0.41 -13.12
N THR A 83 9.13 0.81 -12.60
CA THR A 83 8.01 1.75 -12.61
C THR A 83 7.70 2.22 -14.03
N ASN A 84 8.71 2.44 -14.87
CA ASN A 84 8.50 2.75 -16.29
C ASN A 84 7.75 1.63 -17.01
N TRP A 85 8.11 0.37 -16.77
CA TRP A 85 7.41 -0.77 -17.34
C TRP A 85 5.96 -0.82 -16.85
N ILE A 86 5.72 -0.68 -15.53
CA ILE A 86 4.38 -0.69 -14.95
C ILE A 86 3.52 0.42 -15.57
N PHE A 87 4.02 1.64 -15.66
CA PHE A 87 3.25 2.78 -16.18
C PHE A 87 2.95 2.69 -17.67
N LYS A 88 3.78 1.99 -18.43
CA LYS A 88 3.65 1.82 -19.89
C LYS A 88 2.80 0.62 -20.29
N GLU A 89 3.03 -0.51 -19.63
CA GLU A 89 2.54 -1.81 -20.11
C GLU A 89 1.36 -2.32 -19.29
N VAL A 90 1.20 -1.87 -18.02
CA VAL A 90 0.13 -2.37 -17.15
C VAL A 90 -1.14 -1.56 -17.34
N GLN A 91 -2.21 -2.28 -17.69
CA GLN A 91 -3.57 -1.75 -17.86
C GLN A 91 -4.58 -2.63 -17.11
N VAL A 92 -5.82 -2.19 -17.02
CA VAL A 92 -6.91 -3.03 -16.49
C VAL A 92 -7.02 -4.29 -17.32
N GLY A 93 -7.08 -5.45 -16.64
CA GLY A 93 -7.00 -6.78 -17.25
C GLY A 93 -5.60 -7.37 -17.35
N SER A 94 -4.53 -6.60 -17.09
CA SER A 94 -3.16 -7.14 -17.10
C SER A 94 -2.95 -8.13 -15.96
N GLU A 95 -2.24 -9.21 -16.27
CA GLU A 95 -1.80 -10.19 -15.28
C GLU A 95 -0.42 -9.80 -14.72
N LEU A 96 -0.29 -9.75 -13.40
CA LEU A 96 0.96 -9.54 -12.70
C LEU A 96 1.34 -10.79 -11.90
N THR A 97 2.59 -11.21 -12.03
CA THR A 97 3.14 -12.27 -11.18
C THR A 97 3.69 -11.66 -9.90
N PHE A 98 3.23 -12.13 -8.75
CA PHE A 98 3.66 -11.61 -7.46
C PHE A 98 3.86 -12.71 -6.42
N ARG A 99 4.54 -12.37 -5.33
CA ARG A 99 4.73 -13.20 -4.15
C ARG A 99 4.50 -12.35 -2.89
N GLY A 100 3.73 -12.89 -1.96
CA GLY A 100 3.38 -12.21 -0.69
C GLY A 100 2.10 -12.80 -0.08
N ALA A 101 1.63 -12.20 0.99
CA ALA A 101 2.19 -11.03 1.72
C ALA A 101 3.43 -11.40 2.54
N LEU A 102 4.39 -10.48 2.62
CA LEU A 102 5.68 -10.64 3.28
C LEU A 102 5.96 -9.43 4.18
N GLY A 103 6.88 -9.59 5.12
CA GLY A 103 7.33 -8.50 6.00
C GLY A 103 6.88 -8.65 7.44
N VAL A 104 7.66 -7.99 8.31
CA VAL A 104 7.49 -8.00 9.78
C VAL A 104 7.17 -6.60 10.32
N PHE A 105 7.12 -5.59 9.45
CA PHE A 105 6.72 -4.24 9.81
C PHE A 105 5.21 -4.16 9.91
N THR A 106 4.67 -4.56 11.05
CA THR A 106 3.23 -4.63 11.32
C THR A 106 2.89 -3.85 12.59
N LEU A 107 1.60 -3.66 12.84
CA LEU A 107 1.13 -3.03 14.06
C LEU A 107 1.63 -3.79 15.30
N PRO A 108 1.98 -3.08 16.39
CA PRO A 108 2.22 -3.70 17.69
C PRO A 108 0.94 -4.33 18.24
N GLU A 109 1.06 -5.31 19.12
CA GLU A 109 -0.08 -6.01 19.70
C GLU A 109 -0.94 -5.10 20.60
N ASN A 110 -0.32 -4.13 21.27
CA ASN A 110 -1.00 -3.17 22.11
C ASN A 110 -0.81 -1.75 21.57
N LEU A 111 -1.93 -1.07 21.36
CA LEU A 111 -1.99 0.30 20.83
C LEU A 111 -2.51 1.31 21.89
N THR A 112 -2.81 0.87 23.11
CA THR A 112 -3.41 1.72 24.14
C THR A 112 -2.40 2.35 25.10
N ASP A 113 -1.23 1.74 25.27
CA ASP A 113 -0.26 2.14 26.28
C ASP A 113 0.65 3.30 25.84
N THR A 114 0.79 3.49 24.52
CA THR A 114 1.68 4.50 23.93
C THR A 114 1.08 5.12 22.68
N ASN A 115 1.43 6.39 22.42
CA ASN A 115 1.09 7.04 21.17
C ASN A 115 1.85 6.42 20.00
N LEU A 116 1.18 6.30 18.85
CA LEU A 116 1.76 5.78 17.62
C LEU A 116 2.17 6.92 16.70
N PHE A 117 3.44 7.01 16.35
CA PHE A 117 3.96 7.96 15.38
C PHE A 117 4.31 7.27 14.07
N LEU A 118 3.56 7.59 13.01
CA LEU A 118 3.73 7.08 11.66
C LEU A 118 4.32 8.20 10.80
N ILE A 119 5.60 8.05 10.42
CA ILE A 119 6.33 9.10 9.71
C ILE A 119 6.71 8.61 8.32
N CYS A 120 6.27 9.30 7.27
CA CYS A 120 6.53 8.90 5.88
C CYS A 120 6.61 10.07 4.91
N THR A 121 7.04 9.74 3.69
CA THR A 121 6.99 10.63 2.52
C THR A 121 6.52 9.83 1.31
N GLY A 122 5.79 10.48 0.40
CA GLY A 122 5.35 9.89 -0.86
C GLY A 122 4.62 8.55 -0.68
N THR A 123 4.93 7.56 -1.51
CA THR A 123 4.31 6.23 -1.45
C THR A 123 4.68 5.41 -0.21
N GLY A 124 5.60 5.90 0.64
CA GLY A 124 5.83 5.32 1.97
C GLY A 124 4.63 5.38 2.91
N ILE A 125 3.58 6.10 2.54
CA ILE A 125 2.29 6.12 3.24
C ILE A 125 1.54 4.77 3.14
N ALA A 126 1.81 3.94 2.14
CA ALA A 126 1.06 2.71 1.87
C ALA A 126 0.88 1.81 3.10
N PRO A 127 1.94 1.37 3.81
CA PRO A 127 1.79 0.52 4.98
C PRO A 127 1.01 1.22 6.10
N PHE A 128 1.18 2.51 6.27
CA PHE A 128 0.49 3.28 7.32
C PHE A 128 -0.99 3.46 7.01
N ARG A 129 -1.35 3.70 5.75
CA ARG A 129 -2.75 3.72 5.33
C ARG A 129 -3.44 2.39 5.63
N SER A 130 -2.80 1.28 5.29
CA SER A 130 -3.27 -0.07 5.63
C SER A 130 -3.50 -0.25 7.13
N MET A 131 -2.55 0.18 7.96
CA MET A 131 -2.62 0.12 9.43
C MET A 131 -3.77 0.97 9.99
N ILE A 132 -3.87 2.23 9.56
CA ILE A 132 -4.88 3.17 10.05
C ILE A 132 -6.28 2.66 9.71
N HIS A 133 -6.53 2.28 8.46
CA HIS A 133 -7.84 1.73 8.08
C HIS A 133 -8.19 0.44 8.82
N HIS A 134 -7.22 -0.42 9.06
CA HIS A 134 -7.44 -1.63 9.85
C HIS A 134 -7.88 -1.30 11.28
N ILE A 135 -7.21 -0.36 11.94
CA ILE A 135 -7.58 0.11 13.29
C ILE A 135 -9.00 0.67 13.28
N MET A 136 -9.30 1.60 12.35
CA MET A 136 -10.60 2.28 12.29
C MET A 136 -11.75 1.31 11.97
N ASN A 137 -11.58 0.45 10.95
CA ASN A 137 -12.65 -0.44 10.49
C ASN A 137 -12.96 -1.58 11.47
N HIS A 138 -12.01 -1.95 12.33
CA HIS A 138 -12.22 -2.98 13.35
C HIS A 138 -12.45 -2.39 14.74
N ASN A 139 -12.53 -1.04 14.86
CA ASN A 139 -12.67 -0.33 16.13
C ASN A 139 -11.63 -0.81 17.17
N ILE A 140 -10.37 -0.96 16.77
CA ILE A 140 -9.31 -1.43 17.65
C ILE A 140 -8.98 -0.32 18.65
N PRO A 141 -9.06 -0.58 19.97
CA PRO A 141 -8.70 0.42 20.97
C PRO A 141 -7.27 0.90 20.81
N HIS A 142 -7.05 2.21 20.84
CA HIS A 142 -5.73 2.81 20.66
C HIS A 142 -5.60 4.15 21.41
N SER A 143 -4.37 4.56 21.68
CA SER A 143 -3.99 5.91 22.08
C SER A 143 -3.87 6.82 20.84
N ASN A 144 -3.32 8.02 20.99
CA ASN A 144 -3.18 8.91 19.83
C ASN A 144 -2.31 8.31 18.73
N ILE A 145 -2.77 8.46 17.48
CA ILE A 145 -2.06 8.10 16.26
C ILE A 145 -1.72 9.40 15.52
N TYR A 146 -0.43 9.65 15.30
CA TYR A 146 0.07 10.79 14.56
C TYR A 146 0.65 10.33 13.23
N LEU A 147 -0.02 10.67 12.11
CA LEU A 147 0.51 10.47 10.76
C LEU A 147 1.20 11.75 10.29
N ILE A 148 2.51 11.76 10.33
CA ILE A 148 3.35 12.87 9.84
C ILE A 148 3.75 12.54 8.42
N PHE A 149 3.19 13.30 7.45
CA PHE A 149 3.35 13.03 6.03
C PHE A 149 4.10 14.17 5.33
N GLY A 150 5.39 13.93 5.05
CA GLY A 150 6.22 14.88 4.31
C GLY A 150 5.89 14.86 2.81
N CYS A 151 5.64 16.04 2.24
CA CYS A 151 5.39 16.19 0.81
C CYS A 151 6.03 17.49 0.26
N ARG A 152 6.29 17.53 -1.05
CA ARG A 152 6.89 18.70 -1.71
C ARG A 152 5.88 19.82 -2.00
N GLY A 153 4.60 19.58 -1.75
CA GLY A 153 3.50 20.50 -1.98
C GLY A 153 2.16 19.79 -2.07
N GLN A 154 1.07 20.53 -2.12
CA GLN A 154 -0.29 20.00 -2.08
C GLN A 154 -0.60 18.95 -3.16
N LYS A 155 -0.02 19.11 -4.35
CA LYS A 155 -0.20 18.14 -5.47
C LYS A 155 0.41 16.75 -5.22
N CYS A 156 1.26 16.62 -4.21
CA CYS A 156 1.90 15.38 -3.83
C CYS A 156 1.31 14.75 -2.56
N LEU A 157 0.22 15.33 -2.03
CA LEU A 157 -0.50 14.79 -0.88
C LEU A 157 -1.37 13.61 -1.32
N LEU A 158 -0.88 12.40 -1.01
CA LEU A 158 -1.61 11.17 -1.32
C LEU A 158 -2.70 10.92 -0.27
N TYR A 159 -3.87 10.46 -0.72
CA TYR A 159 -5.03 10.12 0.14
C TYR A 159 -5.51 11.27 1.05
N HIS A 160 -5.23 12.53 0.67
CA HIS A 160 -5.47 13.69 1.53
C HIS A 160 -6.91 13.77 2.05
N ASN A 161 -7.90 13.71 1.15
CA ASN A 161 -9.30 13.84 1.53
C ASN A 161 -9.78 12.68 2.42
N GLU A 162 -9.31 11.46 2.12
CA GLU A 162 -9.60 10.26 2.90
C GLU A 162 -9.06 10.40 4.33
N LEU A 163 -7.79 10.79 4.48
CA LEU A 163 -7.15 10.95 5.79
C LEU A 163 -7.76 12.08 6.61
N LYS A 164 -8.15 13.20 5.98
CA LYS A 164 -8.89 14.28 6.64
C LYS A 164 -10.28 13.84 7.11
N GLN A 165 -10.96 12.99 6.36
CA GLN A 165 -12.23 12.41 6.81
C GLN A 165 -12.06 11.48 8.00
N LEU A 166 -10.98 10.67 8.04
CA LEU A 166 -10.67 9.83 9.19
C LEU A 166 -10.36 10.66 10.43
N GLU A 167 -9.57 11.73 10.31
CA GLU A 167 -9.28 12.67 11.40
C GLU A 167 -10.56 13.31 11.98
N THR A 168 -11.55 13.57 11.14
CA THR A 168 -12.85 14.09 11.59
C THR A 168 -13.68 13.05 12.36
N LYS A 169 -13.52 11.76 12.02
CA LYS A 169 -14.29 10.65 12.62
C LYS A 169 -13.68 10.15 13.92
N ASP A 170 -12.36 10.24 14.06
CA ASP A 170 -11.63 9.76 15.22
C ASP A 170 -10.78 10.87 15.84
N PRO A 171 -11.13 11.38 17.04
CA PRO A 171 -10.40 12.46 17.70
C PRO A 171 -8.98 12.08 18.15
N LEU A 172 -8.63 10.80 18.19
CA LEU A 172 -7.31 10.31 18.52
C LEU A 172 -6.40 10.13 17.30
N PHE A 173 -6.93 10.30 16.08
CA PHE A 173 -6.14 10.28 14.84
C PHE A 173 -5.80 11.71 14.40
N HIS A 174 -4.52 11.98 14.17
CA HIS A 174 -3.98 13.28 13.79
C HIS A 174 -3.20 13.17 12.48
N PHE A 175 -3.70 13.82 11.42
CA PHE A 175 -3.05 13.88 10.12
C PHE A 175 -2.26 15.19 9.97
N ILE A 176 -0.94 15.11 9.94
CA ILE A 176 0.00 16.23 9.93
C ILE A 176 0.80 16.23 8.62
N PRO A 177 0.28 16.84 7.54
CA PRO A 177 1.05 17.07 6.32
C PRO A 177 2.10 18.17 6.55
N THR A 178 3.33 17.95 6.06
CA THR A 178 4.47 18.88 6.25
C THR A 178 5.17 19.18 4.91
#